data_051f8f101a3eb1a44d66661210526f71
#
_entry.id   051f8f101a3eb1a44d66661210526f71
#
_cell.length_a   1.000
_cell.length_b   1.000
_cell.length_c   1.000
_cell.angle_alpha   90.00
_cell.angle_beta   90.00
_cell.angle_gamma   90.00
#
_symmetry.space_group_name_H-M   'P 1'
#
loop_
_entity.id
_entity.type
_entity.pdbx_description
1 polymer ?
#
loop_
_entity_poly.entity_id
_entity_poly.type
_entity_poly.pdbx_seq_one_letter_code
_entity_poly.pdbx_strand_id
1 'polypeptide(L)'
;FMILEFIGADREVTGSCHYLTFGDTHILIDCGMEQGADLYVNQEIPVNPSLIDYVFVTHAHIDHSGLLPLIYNHGFRGTIFATKATTDLCNIMLKDSAHIQEFEAEWKNRKARRAGRPEVTPMYNVEDAQNVMQHFTPCDYNSVYEICPGLKVRFVDAGHLLGSSSIEMWVTEENVTKKIVFSGDIGNHNRPLIKDPQYVDSADYVVMESTYGNRLHDTPPDYAVELAKVINATFTRGGNLVIPAFSVGRTQEMLYFIRRIKTENLLPEHPNFEVYIDSPLAVEATNVFHENVSDCFDEEAMELISAGINPIKFPGLRVAVSSDESKMINFDKKPKVIISASGMCEAGRIRHHLKHNLWRSDSTVLFVGYQVPGTLGYALLNGAKKVKLFGEEIEVRASIVNLPGISGHADKNQLTEWLGAIKNKPEHVFIVHGEESTAESFANHVHETFGYDAVAPYSGDAYDLITNQKVADGSRKLVEKKAAYGMASREKTIFDRLVAAGQRLVSVIQKCQGMANKDLSKFADQINALCDKWDR
;
A
#
# COMPACT_ATOMS: atom_id res chain seq x y z
N PHE A 1 3.25 -30.08 10.54
CA PHE A 1 2.62 -28.89 11.15
C PHE A 1 2.34 -27.85 10.07
N MET A 2 1.16 -27.26 10.11
CA MET A 2 0.80 -26.14 9.23
C MET A 2 0.58 -24.91 10.13
N ILE A 3 1.56 -24.01 10.18
CA ILE A 3 1.57 -22.91 11.15
C ILE A 3 1.36 -21.59 10.44
N LEU A 4 0.36 -20.83 10.90
CA LEU A 4 0.13 -19.43 10.53
C LEU A 4 0.52 -18.53 11.70
N GLU A 5 1.47 -17.63 11.47
CA GLU A 5 1.95 -16.64 12.43
C GLU A 5 1.67 -15.21 11.91
N PHE A 6 1.17 -14.37 12.81
CA PHE A 6 0.85 -12.98 12.53
C PHE A 6 2.05 -12.10 12.85
N ILE A 7 2.52 -11.32 11.88
CA ILE A 7 3.76 -10.53 11.99
C ILE A 7 3.47 -9.04 12.08
N GLY A 8 2.53 -8.54 11.27
CA GLY A 8 2.21 -7.12 11.23
C GLY A 8 0.79 -6.84 10.73
N ALA A 9 0.35 -5.61 10.93
CA ALA A 9 -1.04 -5.14 10.83
C ALA A 9 -1.99 -5.89 11.79
N ASP A 10 -1.47 -6.29 12.93
CA ASP A 10 -2.21 -6.97 13.98
C ASP A 10 -2.59 -5.96 15.05
N ARG A 11 -3.89 -5.62 15.16
CA ARG A 11 -4.43 -4.52 15.97
C ARG A 11 -3.94 -3.13 15.54
N GLU A 12 -3.45 -3.03 14.31
CA GLU A 12 -2.92 -1.85 13.64
C GLU A 12 -3.36 -1.86 12.19
N VAL A 13 -3.28 -0.71 11.50
CA VAL A 13 -3.78 -0.55 10.12
C VAL A 13 -2.68 -0.74 9.07
N THR A 14 -1.39 -0.72 9.43
CA THR A 14 -0.29 -0.76 8.45
C THR A 14 0.73 -1.85 8.75
N GLY A 15 1.56 -2.17 7.77
CA GLY A 15 2.63 -3.16 7.93
C GLY A 15 2.16 -4.61 7.78
N SER A 16 1.17 -4.87 6.93
CA SER A 16 0.59 -6.20 6.73
C SER A 16 1.65 -7.24 6.35
N CYS A 17 1.74 -8.28 7.15
CA CYS A 17 2.65 -9.40 6.93
C CYS A 17 2.19 -10.61 7.73
N HIS A 18 1.96 -11.74 7.05
CA HIS A 18 1.62 -13.01 7.69
C HIS A 18 2.61 -14.08 7.22
N TYR A 19 3.00 -14.95 8.13
CA TYR A 19 3.95 -16.01 7.86
C TYR A 19 3.28 -17.37 7.98
N LEU A 20 3.35 -18.15 6.91
CA LEU A 20 2.75 -19.48 6.83
C LEU A 20 3.83 -20.52 6.52
N THR A 21 3.83 -21.61 7.27
CA THR A 21 4.72 -22.75 7.02
C THR A 21 3.95 -24.05 6.92
N PHE A 22 4.38 -24.92 6.02
CA PHE A 22 3.98 -26.32 5.94
C PHE A 22 5.14 -27.16 5.41
N GLY A 23 5.42 -28.31 5.99
CA GLY A 23 6.67 -29.02 5.72
C GLY A 23 7.88 -28.12 5.88
N ASP A 24 8.74 -28.09 4.86
CA ASP A 24 9.92 -27.21 4.81
C ASP A 24 9.66 -25.93 3.96
N THR A 25 8.41 -25.65 3.66
CA THR A 25 8.05 -24.49 2.81
C THR A 25 7.71 -23.27 3.68
N HIS A 26 8.31 -22.14 3.35
CA HIS A 26 8.18 -20.87 4.05
C HIS A 26 7.54 -19.80 3.15
N ILE A 27 6.42 -19.26 3.58
CA ILE A 27 5.59 -18.34 2.79
C ILE A 27 5.34 -17.05 3.57
N LEU A 28 5.40 -15.91 2.88
CA LEU A 28 4.81 -14.65 3.36
C LEU A 28 3.56 -14.31 2.54
N ILE A 29 2.56 -13.81 3.22
CA ILE A 29 1.40 -13.14 2.62
C ILE A 29 1.51 -11.67 3.01
N ASP A 30 1.75 -10.84 2.01
CA ASP A 30 2.20 -9.46 2.12
C ASP A 30 3.55 -9.30 2.83
N CYS A 31 4.20 -8.18 2.60
CA CYS A 31 5.45 -7.79 3.24
C CYS A 31 5.47 -6.26 3.31
N GLY A 32 4.59 -5.73 4.16
CA GLY A 32 4.25 -4.33 4.24
C GLY A 32 5.18 -3.53 5.14
N MET A 33 5.27 -2.24 4.83
CA MET A 33 5.98 -1.26 5.64
C MET A 33 5.01 -0.62 6.63
N GLU A 34 5.39 -0.55 7.89
CA GLU A 34 4.67 0.22 8.91
C GLU A 34 4.68 1.71 8.57
N GLN A 35 3.53 2.35 8.69
CA GLN A 35 3.35 3.78 8.45
C GLN A 35 2.65 4.43 9.65
N GLY A 36 3.35 5.31 10.33
CA GLY A 36 2.83 6.00 11.52
C GLY A 36 3.43 5.48 12.82
N ALA A 37 2.68 5.63 13.91
CA ALA A 37 3.09 5.18 15.24
C ALA A 37 2.32 3.92 15.63
N ASP A 38 3.05 2.84 15.81
CA ASP A 38 2.48 1.59 16.28
C ASP A 38 2.21 1.62 17.79
N LEU A 39 1.20 0.87 18.22
CA LEU A 39 0.86 0.71 19.63
C LEU A 39 1.73 -0.37 20.29
N TYR A 40 1.95 -1.46 19.58
CA TYR A 40 2.72 -2.62 20.04
C TYR A 40 4.03 -2.76 19.25
N VAL A 41 5.01 -3.42 19.87
CA VAL A 41 6.25 -3.81 19.18
C VAL A 41 5.94 -5.05 18.34
N ASN A 42 6.06 -4.90 17.01
CA ASN A 42 5.82 -6.00 16.07
C ASN A 42 6.95 -7.03 16.09
N GLN A 43 6.57 -8.28 15.85
CA GLN A 43 7.49 -9.39 15.67
C GLN A 43 8.30 -9.22 14.39
N GLU A 44 9.56 -9.60 14.40
CA GLU A 44 10.31 -9.77 13.15
C GLU A 44 9.89 -11.07 12.45
N ILE A 45 10.07 -11.12 11.13
CA ILE A 45 9.91 -12.37 10.37
C ILE A 45 10.78 -13.43 11.05
N PRO A 46 10.20 -14.58 11.46
CA PRO A 46 10.88 -15.53 12.36
C PRO A 46 12.00 -16.32 11.70
N VAL A 47 12.21 -16.15 10.39
CA VAL A 47 13.27 -16.82 9.64
C VAL A 47 14.11 -15.81 8.85
N ASN A 48 15.32 -16.22 8.49
CA ASN A 48 16.14 -15.43 7.58
C ASN A 48 15.40 -15.30 6.21
N PRO A 49 15.32 -14.11 5.60
CA PRO A 49 14.70 -13.93 4.30
C PRO A 49 15.19 -14.86 3.18
N SER A 50 16.43 -15.37 3.29
CA SER A 50 16.95 -16.37 2.33
C SER A 50 16.24 -17.74 2.38
N LEU A 51 15.49 -18.02 3.44
CA LEU A 51 14.72 -19.26 3.61
C LEU A 51 13.29 -19.14 3.12
N ILE A 52 12.83 -17.93 2.81
CA ILE A 52 11.48 -17.72 2.30
C ILE A 52 11.42 -18.17 0.85
N ASP A 53 10.53 -19.13 0.55
CA ASP A 53 10.36 -19.69 -0.78
C ASP A 53 9.44 -18.83 -1.64
N TYR A 54 8.33 -18.36 -1.06
CA TYR A 54 7.29 -17.63 -1.77
C TYR A 54 6.77 -16.44 -0.99
N VAL A 55 6.43 -15.37 -1.72
CA VAL A 55 5.66 -14.23 -1.21
C VAL A 55 4.44 -14.05 -2.08
N PHE A 56 3.27 -13.89 -1.48
CA PHE A 56 2.01 -13.57 -2.16
C PHE A 56 1.59 -12.16 -1.76
N VAL A 57 1.44 -11.28 -2.75
CA VAL A 57 1.09 -9.86 -2.51
C VAL A 57 -0.35 -9.62 -2.90
N THR A 58 -1.14 -9.15 -1.95
CA THR A 58 -2.56 -8.85 -2.15
C THR A 58 -2.78 -7.64 -3.03
N HIS A 59 -2.03 -6.57 -2.81
CA HIS A 59 -2.06 -5.34 -3.61
C HIS A 59 -0.81 -4.48 -3.38
N ALA A 60 -0.68 -3.41 -4.17
CA ALA A 60 0.58 -2.67 -4.29
C ALA A 60 0.80 -1.58 -3.23
N HIS A 61 -0.14 -1.27 -2.34
CA HIS A 61 0.09 -0.27 -1.30
C HIS A 61 1.34 -0.60 -0.48
N ILE A 62 2.06 0.43 -0.04
CA ILE A 62 3.35 0.31 0.64
C ILE A 62 3.23 -0.44 1.97
N ASP A 63 2.10 -0.35 2.66
CA ASP A 63 1.82 -1.11 3.87
C ASP A 63 1.51 -2.61 3.62
N HIS A 64 1.51 -3.06 2.36
CA HIS A 64 1.42 -4.46 1.94
C HIS A 64 2.63 -4.95 1.13
N SER A 65 3.38 -4.05 0.51
CA SER A 65 4.49 -4.41 -0.39
C SER A 65 5.82 -3.75 -0.04
N GLY A 66 5.81 -2.72 0.79
CA GLY A 66 6.92 -1.78 0.95
C GLY A 66 8.22 -2.34 1.51
N LEU A 67 8.21 -3.52 2.14
CA LEU A 67 9.43 -4.19 2.63
C LEU A 67 9.98 -5.28 1.68
N LEU A 68 9.37 -5.49 0.52
CA LEU A 68 9.89 -6.43 -0.47
C LEU A 68 11.34 -6.14 -0.91
N PRO A 69 11.75 -4.88 -1.18
CA PRO A 69 13.14 -4.58 -1.47
C PRO A 69 14.08 -4.84 -0.28
N LEU A 70 13.59 -4.67 0.95
CA LEU A 70 14.38 -4.94 2.14
C LEU A 70 14.67 -6.43 2.32
N ILE A 71 13.66 -7.30 2.19
CA ILE A 71 13.90 -8.74 2.28
C ILE A 71 14.79 -9.24 1.14
N TYR A 72 14.67 -8.66 -0.07
CA TYR A 72 15.59 -8.93 -1.18
C TYR A 72 17.03 -8.57 -0.79
N ASN A 73 17.25 -7.39 -0.24
CA ASN A 73 18.56 -6.94 0.26
C ASN A 73 19.12 -7.87 1.34
N HIS A 74 18.22 -8.46 2.15
CA HIS A 74 18.57 -9.41 3.22
C HIS A 74 18.64 -10.88 2.74
N GLY A 75 18.64 -11.13 1.44
CA GLY A 75 18.94 -12.45 0.90
C GLY A 75 17.76 -13.22 0.34
N PHE A 76 16.54 -12.69 0.36
CA PHE A 76 15.40 -13.32 -0.32
C PHE A 76 15.71 -13.53 -1.82
N ARG A 77 15.46 -14.74 -2.32
CA ARG A 77 15.63 -15.12 -3.74
C ARG A 77 14.52 -16.07 -4.22
N GLY A 78 13.41 -16.12 -3.47
CA GLY A 78 12.22 -16.87 -3.83
C GLY A 78 11.42 -16.19 -4.93
N THR A 79 10.18 -16.63 -5.10
CA THR A 79 9.24 -16.07 -6.09
C THR A 79 8.16 -15.24 -5.41
N ILE A 80 7.83 -14.09 -5.99
CA ILE A 80 6.75 -13.21 -5.55
C ILE A 80 5.60 -13.34 -6.54
N PHE A 81 4.43 -13.75 -6.06
CA PHE A 81 3.21 -13.86 -6.84
C PHE A 81 2.26 -12.71 -6.53
N ALA A 82 1.75 -12.07 -7.56
CA ALA A 82 0.76 -11.01 -7.48
C ALA A 82 -0.02 -10.96 -8.80
N THR A 83 -1.14 -10.26 -8.83
CA THR A 83 -1.81 -9.98 -10.11
C THR A 83 -0.91 -9.14 -11.01
N LYS A 84 -1.18 -9.17 -12.33
CA LYS A 84 -0.41 -8.38 -13.30
C LYS A 84 -0.41 -6.88 -12.92
N ALA A 85 -1.58 -6.31 -12.66
CA ALA A 85 -1.68 -4.90 -12.32
C ALA A 85 -1.00 -4.54 -10.98
N THR A 86 -1.06 -5.40 -9.97
CA THR A 86 -0.31 -5.25 -8.72
C THR A 86 1.20 -5.27 -9.00
N THR A 87 1.68 -6.17 -9.84
CA THR A 87 3.10 -6.23 -10.25
C THR A 87 3.53 -4.93 -10.93
N ASP A 88 2.74 -4.44 -11.88
CA ASP A 88 3.02 -3.18 -12.59
C ASP A 88 3.05 -1.98 -11.63
N LEU A 89 2.11 -1.89 -10.69
CA LEU A 89 2.09 -0.85 -9.67
C LEU A 89 3.27 -0.98 -8.69
N CYS A 90 3.61 -2.16 -8.22
CA CYS A 90 4.79 -2.38 -7.36
C CYS A 90 6.07 -1.88 -8.04
N ASN A 91 6.22 -2.09 -9.35
CA ASN A 91 7.38 -1.63 -10.10
C ASN A 91 7.61 -0.11 -10.01
N ILE A 92 6.56 0.68 -9.97
CA ILE A 92 6.68 2.14 -9.84
C ILE A 92 6.69 2.59 -8.38
N MET A 93 5.86 1.99 -7.53
CA MET A 93 5.69 2.41 -6.13
C MET A 93 6.90 2.06 -5.26
N LEU A 94 7.52 0.91 -5.45
CA LEU A 94 8.71 0.51 -4.69
C LEU A 94 9.93 1.38 -5.03
N LYS A 95 10.08 1.77 -6.30
CA LYS A 95 11.12 2.71 -6.72
C LYS A 95 10.90 4.11 -6.13
N ASP A 96 9.67 4.58 -6.15
CA ASP A 96 9.31 5.88 -5.54
C ASP A 96 9.58 5.88 -4.03
N SER A 97 9.19 4.81 -3.34
CA SER A 97 9.50 4.63 -1.91
C SER A 97 11.01 4.64 -1.64
N ALA A 98 11.81 3.98 -2.48
CA ALA A 98 13.27 4.00 -2.35
C ALA A 98 13.84 5.40 -2.57
N HIS A 99 13.40 6.11 -3.60
CA HIS A 99 13.81 7.50 -3.85
C HIS A 99 13.49 8.42 -2.67
N ILE A 100 12.30 8.31 -2.09
CA ILE A 100 11.91 9.09 -0.91
C ILE A 100 12.87 8.81 0.25
N GLN A 101 13.17 7.54 0.53
CA GLN A 101 14.07 7.14 1.62
C GLN A 101 15.50 7.63 1.40
N GLU A 102 16.04 7.52 0.17
CA GLU A 102 17.36 8.02 -0.18
C GLU A 102 17.43 9.54 -0.01
N PHE A 103 16.43 10.27 -0.47
CA PHE A 103 16.36 11.73 -0.34
C PHE A 103 16.29 12.17 1.14
N GLU A 104 15.46 11.51 1.94
CA GLU A 104 15.36 11.77 3.38
C GLU A 104 16.65 11.47 4.12
N ALA A 105 17.32 10.35 3.80
CA ALA A 105 18.60 9.99 4.37
C ALA A 105 19.66 11.04 4.03
N GLU A 106 19.75 11.46 2.78
CA GLU A 106 20.70 12.50 2.36
C GLU A 106 20.45 13.83 3.09
N TRP A 107 19.17 14.24 3.21
CA TRP A 107 18.82 15.47 3.93
C TRP A 107 19.18 15.40 5.42
N LYS A 108 18.91 14.27 6.08
CA LYS A 108 19.31 14.02 7.48
C LYS A 108 20.83 14.03 7.61
N ASN A 109 21.54 13.41 6.68
CA ASN A 109 23.01 13.32 6.69
C ASN A 109 23.70 14.66 6.50
N ARG A 110 23.16 15.54 5.66
CA ARG A 110 23.65 16.94 5.55
C ARG A 110 23.60 17.68 6.90
N LYS A 111 22.53 17.46 7.69
CA LYS A 111 22.40 18.02 9.04
C LYS A 111 23.30 17.29 10.05
N ALA A 112 23.40 15.97 9.97
CA ALA A 112 24.23 15.16 10.85
C ALA A 112 25.71 15.53 10.71
N ARG A 113 26.23 15.66 9.49
CA ARG A 113 27.62 16.09 9.22
C ARG A 113 27.93 17.45 9.86
N ARG A 114 27.02 18.43 9.75
CA ARG A 114 27.18 19.75 10.37
C ARG A 114 27.18 19.69 11.90
N ALA A 115 26.53 18.69 12.48
CA ALA A 115 26.38 18.51 13.93
C ALA A 115 27.34 17.45 14.51
N GLY A 116 28.22 16.84 13.70
CA GLY A 116 29.12 15.76 14.12
C GLY A 116 28.37 14.49 14.59
N ARG A 117 27.19 14.22 14.04
CA ARG A 117 26.36 13.05 14.37
C ARG A 117 26.55 11.94 13.33
N PRO A 118 26.31 10.66 13.70
CA PRO A 118 26.34 9.55 12.75
C PRO A 118 25.36 9.77 11.58
N GLU A 119 25.77 9.29 10.41
CA GLU A 119 24.91 9.30 9.22
C GLU A 119 23.91 8.14 9.27
N VAL A 120 22.73 8.33 8.66
CA VAL A 120 21.70 7.31 8.51
C VAL A 120 21.72 6.75 7.09
N THR A 121 21.37 5.48 6.94
CA THR A 121 21.19 4.82 5.63
C THR A 121 19.71 4.54 5.39
N PRO A 122 19.22 4.60 4.13
CA PRO A 122 17.87 4.14 3.83
C PRO A 122 17.75 2.63 4.11
N MET A 123 16.54 2.15 4.41
CA MET A 123 16.29 0.71 4.60
C MET A 123 16.67 -0.11 3.36
N TYR A 124 16.42 0.45 2.18
CA TYR A 124 16.83 -0.06 0.88
C TYR A 124 16.97 1.10 -0.11
N ASN A 125 17.58 0.84 -1.22
CA ASN A 125 17.83 1.81 -2.28
C ASN A 125 17.05 1.48 -3.56
N VAL A 126 17.15 2.34 -4.57
CA VAL A 126 16.47 2.16 -5.86
C VAL A 126 16.93 0.88 -6.58
N GLU A 127 18.19 0.50 -6.44
CA GLU A 127 18.71 -0.75 -7.04
C GLU A 127 18.03 -1.99 -6.41
N ASP A 128 17.86 -2.01 -5.10
CA ASP A 128 17.13 -3.07 -4.39
C ASP A 128 15.68 -3.16 -4.89
N ALA A 129 15.01 -2.00 -5.06
CA ALA A 129 13.65 -1.92 -5.57
C ALA A 129 13.52 -2.36 -7.05
N GLN A 130 14.55 -2.13 -7.85
CA GLN A 130 14.59 -2.63 -9.24
C GLN A 130 14.84 -4.13 -9.30
N ASN A 131 15.77 -4.61 -8.49
CA ASN A 131 16.20 -6.00 -8.53
C ASN A 131 15.13 -6.95 -7.98
N VAL A 132 14.38 -6.57 -6.95
CA VAL A 132 13.30 -7.41 -6.42
C VAL A 132 12.21 -7.67 -7.45
N MET A 133 12.01 -6.78 -8.42
CA MET A 133 11.02 -6.96 -9.49
C MET A 133 11.31 -8.18 -10.38
N GLN A 134 12.56 -8.64 -10.46
CA GLN A 134 12.93 -9.84 -11.22
C GLN A 134 12.37 -11.14 -10.60
N HIS A 135 11.92 -11.07 -9.35
CA HIS A 135 11.33 -12.19 -8.62
C HIS A 135 9.81 -12.26 -8.74
N PHE A 136 9.18 -11.25 -9.34
CA PHE A 136 7.73 -11.24 -9.54
C PHE A 136 7.29 -12.18 -10.65
N THR A 137 6.25 -12.92 -10.39
CA THR A 137 5.50 -13.73 -11.35
C THR A 137 4.06 -13.27 -11.35
N PRO A 138 3.61 -12.56 -12.41
CA PRO A 138 2.24 -12.11 -12.55
C PRO A 138 1.26 -13.27 -12.66
N CYS A 139 0.11 -13.14 -12.00
CA CYS A 139 -0.98 -14.10 -12.05
C CYS A 139 -2.27 -13.44 -12.57
N ASP A 140 -3.08 -14.23 -13.25
CA ASP A 140 -4.41 -13.82 -13.69
C ASP A 140 -5.44 -14.00 -12.56
N TYR A 141 -6.45 -13.14 -12.54
CA TYR A 141 -7.59 -13.35 -11.66
C TYR A 141 -8.33 -14.66 -11.97
N ASN A 142 -8.88 -15.28 -10.93
CA ASN A 142 -9.73 -16.47 -10.98
C ASN A 142 -9.08 -17.74 -11.55
N SER A 143 -7.80 -17.72 -11.84
CA SER A 143 -7.05 -18.90 -12.26
C SER A 143 -6.41 -19.58 -11.05
N VAL A 144 -6.50 -20.92 -11.01
CA VAL A 144 -5.84 -21.71 -9.96
C VAL A 144 -4.44 -22.07 -10.40
N TYR A 145 -3.45 -21.71 -9.62
CA TYR A 145 -2.04 -22.02 -9.83
C TYR A 145 -1.57 -23.08 -8.84
N GLU A 146 -0.96 -24.15 -9.32
CA GLU A 146 -0.21 -25.08 -8.48
C GLU A 146 1.21 -24.54 -8.34
N ILE A 147 1.54 -24.03 -7.15
CA ILE A 147 2.81 -23.35 -6.88
C ILE A 147 3.92 -24.37 -6.62
N CYS A 148 3.63 -25.33 -5.77
CA CYS A 148 4.49 -26.46 -5.45
C CYS A 148 3.62 -27.62 -4.94
N PRO A 149 4.16 -28.82 -4.76
CA PRO A 149 3.41 -29.93 -4.16
C PRO A 149 2.80 -29.52 -2.82
N GLY A 150 1.47 -29.61 -2.71
CA GLY A 150 0.74 -29.24 -1.51
C GLY A 150 0.31 -27.77 -1.43
N LEU A 151 0.59 -26.92 -2.42
CA LEU A 151 0.16 -25.53 -2.43
C LEU A 151 -0.51 -25.16 -3.75
N LYS A 152 -1.78 -24.80 -3.70
CA LYS A 152 -2.53 -24.17 -4.78
C LYS A 152 -3.03 -22.80 -4.36
N VAL A 153 -3.09 -21.85 -5.29
CA VAL A 153 -3.47 -20.47 -5.01
C VAL A 153 -4.36 -19.92 -6.12
N ARG A 154 -5.32 -19.09 -5.76
CA ARG A 154 -6.16 -18.31 -6.66
C ARG A 154 -6.28 -16.88 -6.14
N PHE A 155 -6.14 -15.91 -7.05
CA PHE A 155 -6.36 -14.50 -6.79
C PHE A 155 -7.77 -14.12 -7.25
N VAL A 156 -8.56 -13.49 -6.40
CA VAL A 156 -9.88 -12.93 -6.74
C VAL A 156 -9.89 -11.43 -6.49
N ASP A 157 -10.62 -10.68 -7.31
CA ASP A 157 -10.59 -9.21 -7.22
C ASP A 157 -11.15 -8.74 -5.87
N ALA A 158 -10.37 -7.96 -5.14
CA ALA A 158 -10.77 -7.39 -3.85
C ALA A 158 -11.42 -6.00 -3.98
N GLY A 159 -11.44 -5.39 -5.17
CA GLY A 159 -12.11 -4.13 -5.43
C GLY A 159 -11.57 -2.91 -4.69
N HIS A 160 -10.36 -3.00 -4.14
CA HIS A 160 -9.76 -1.95 -3.31
C HIS A 160 -8.86 -1.00 -4.10
N LEU A 161 -7.97 -1.56 -4.89
CA LEU A 161 -7.03 -0.86 -5.76
C LEU A 161 -6.94 -1.60 -7.09
N LEU A 162 -6.46 -0.95 -8.14
CA LEU A 162 -6.16 -1.62 -9.40
C LEU A 162 -5.27 -2.84 -9.13
N GLY A 163 -5.71 -4.02 -9.52
CA GLY A 163 -5.00 -5.27 -9.31
C GLY A 163 -5.15 -5.88 -7.92
N SER A 164 -5.81 -5.22 -6.97
CA SER A 164 -5.99 -5.75 -5.62
C SER A 164 -6.70 -7.09 -5.62
N SER A 165 -6.29 -7.96 -4.70
CA SER A 165 -6.81 -9.32 -4.64
C SER A 165 -7.00 -9.81 -3.22
N SER A 166 -8.05 -10.61 -3.02
CA SER A 166 -8.10 -11.61 -1.96
C SER A 166 -7.43 -12.88 -2.46
N ILE A 167 -6.74 -13.59 -1.58
CA ILE A 167 -5.95 -14.77 -1.93
C ILE A 167 -6.56 -16.00 -1.29
N GLU A 168 -6.96 -16.96 -2.11
CA GLU A 168 -7.39 -18.29 -1.68
C GLU A 168 -6.20 -19.24 -1.79
N MET A 169 -5.86 -19.90 -0.69
CA MET A 169 -4.77 -20.87 -0.62
C MET A 169 -5.31 -22.23 -0.18
N TRP A 170 -5.01 -23.28 -0.93
CA TRP A 170 -5.21 -24.68 -0.53
C TRP A 170 -3.86 -25.25 -0.15
N VAL A 171 -3.68 -25.51 1.14
CA VAL A 171 -2.44 -26.03 1.69
C VAL A 171 -2.67 -27.44 2.18
N THR A 172 -1.85 -28.37 1.71
CA THR A 172 -1.92 -29.79 2.02
C THR A 172 -0.67 -30.24 2.74
N GLU A 173 -0.81 -30.79 3.93
CA GLU A 173 0.26 -31.45 4.68
C GLU A 173 -0.29 -32.71 5.34
N GLU A 174 0.49 -33.81 5.29
CA GLU A 174 0.13 -35.10 5.90
C GLU A 174 -1.28 -35.59 5.48
N ASN A 175 -1.66 -35.39 4.23
CA ASN A 175 -2.98 -35.68 3.66
C ASN A 175 -4.16 -34.84 4.22
N VAL A 176 -3.89 -33.80 4.97
CA VAL A 176 -4.88 -32.81 5.40
C VAL A 176 -4.77 -31.57 4.53
N THR A 177 -5.87 -31.20 3.88
CA THR A 177 -5.94 -29.96 3.10
C THR A 177 -6.77 -28.95 3.86
N LYS A 178 -6.25 -27.75 4.02
CA LYS A 178 -6.96 -26.58 4.56
C LYS A 178 -7.03 -25.48 3.51
N LYS A 179 -8.20 -24.86 3.39
CA LYS A 179 -8.41 -23.69 2.57
C LYS A 179 -8.34 -22.45 3.44
N ILE A 180 -7.34 -21.61 3.19
CA ILE A 180 -7.13 -20.35 3.90
C ILE A 180 -7.44 -19.21 2.93
N VAL A 181 -8.21 -18.22 3.38
CA VAL A 181 -8.54 -17.03 2.60
C VAL A 181 -7.95 -15.80 3.30
N PHE A 182 -7.08 -15.10 2.60
CA PHE A 182 -6.57 -13.80 3.02
C PHE A 182 -7.32 -12.72 2.23
N SER A 183 -8.04 -11.86 2.91
CA SER A 183 -8.87 -10.85 2.24
C SER A 183 -8.04 -9.82 1.48
N GLY A 184 -6.81 -9.53 1.93
CA GLY A 184 -6.17 -8.26 1.64
C GLY A 184 -7.07 -7.12 2.13
N ASP A 185 -7.00 -5.98 1.48
CA ASP A 185 -7.93 -4.89 1.72
C ASP A 185 -9.15 -5.04 0.82
N ILE A 186 -10.33 -5.01 1.42
CA ILE A 186 -11.61 -5.17 0.73
C ILE A 186 -12.14 -3.81 0.32
N GLY A 187 -12.44 -3.64 -0.96
CA GLY A 187 -12.92 -2.37 -1.50
C GLY A 187 -14.36 -2.04 -1.10
N ASN A 188 -14.64 -0.76 -1.09
CA ASN A 188 -16.01 -0.26 -1.03
C ASN A 188 -16.72 -0.48 -2.36
N HIS A 189 -18.04 -0.62 -2.36
CA HIS A 189 -18.84 -0.84 -3.55
C HIS A 189 -19.02 0.45 -4.38
N ASN A 190 -19.32 0.26 -5.67
CA ASN A 190 -19.66 1.34 -6.62
C ASN A 190 -18.59 2.44 -6.72
N ARG A 191 -17.34 2.08 -6.59
CA ARG A 191 -16.24 3.00 -6.87
C ARG A 191 -16.03 3.12 -8.38
N PRO A 192 -15.66 4.30 -8.89
CA PRO A 192 -15.40 4.44 -10.31
C PRO A 192 -14.16 3.68 -10.75
N LEU A 193 -14.13 3.23 -11.96
CA LEU A 193 -13.04 2.57 -12.69
C LEU A 193 -12.83 1.09 -12.37
N ILE A 194 -12.83 0.70 -11.12
CA ILE A 194 -12.48 -0.66 -10.70
C ILE A 194 -13.73 -1.43 -10.28
N LYS A 195 -13.67 -2.76 -10.43
CA LYS A 195 -14.76 -3.66 -10.08
C LYS A 195 -15.03 -3.69 -8.59
N ASP A 196 -16.25 -4.02 -8.23
CA ASP A 196 -16.59 -4.34 -6.84
C ASP A 196 -15.89 -5.63 -6.39
N PRO A 197 -15.70 -5.84 -5.06
CA PRO A 197 -15.08 -7.05 -4.54
C PRO A 197 -15.81 -8.32 -5.00
N GLN A 198 -15.07 -9.32 -5.44
CA GLN A 198 -15.58 -10.66 -5.64
C GLN A 198 -15.66 -11.39 -4.29
N TYR A 199 -16.70 -12.19 -4.11
CA TYR A 199 -16.88 -12.98 -2.91
C TYR A 199 -16.28 -14.38 -3.07
N VAL A 200 -15.82 -14.92 -1.95
CA VAL A 200 -15.33 -16.29 -1.83
C VAL A 200 -16.41 -17.16 -1.23
N ASP A 201 -16.59 -18.37 -1.75
CA ASP A 201 -17.72 -19.24 -1.37
C ASP A 201 -17.42 -20.24 -0.25
N SER A 202 -16.15 -20.47 0.06
CA SER A 202 -15.75 -21.41 1.12
C SER A 202 -14.38 -21.07 1.69
N ALA A 203 -14.15 -21.36 2.96
CA ALA A 203 -12.87 -21.26 3.65
C ALA A 203 -12.88 -22.07 4.94
N ASP A 204 -11.76 -22.74 5.26
CA ASP A 204 -11.56 -23.32 6.59
C ASP A 204 -11.02 -22.25 7.56
N TYR A 205 -10.17 -21.36 7.07
CA TYR A 205 -9.63 -20.24 7.82
C TYR A 205 -9.77 -18.94 7.02
N VAL A 206 -10.10 -17.85 7.71
CA VAL A 206 -10.23 -16.52 7.11
C VAL A 206 -9.31 -15.56 7.87
N VAL A 207 -8.49 -14.82 7.15
CA VAL A 207 -7.71 -13.68 7.65
C VAL A 207 -8.23 -12.45 6.93
N MET A 208 -8.92 -11.55 7.63
CA MET A 208 -9.61 -10.43 6.99
C MET A 208 -9.35 -9.10 7.66
N GLU A 209 -9.35 -8.05 6.84
CA GLU A 209 -9.24 -6.67 7.28
C GLU A 209 -10.41 -6.21 8.13
N SER A 210 -10.19 -5.15 8.88
CA SER A 210 -11.20 -4.51 9.71
C SER A 210 -11.06 -2.99 9.81
N THR A 211 -10.48 -2.34 8.81
CA THR A 211 -10.19 -0.90 8.81
C THR A 211 -11.40 -0.07 9.28
N TYR A 212 -12.58 -0.36 8.75
CA TYR A 212 -13.85 0.27 9.13
C TYR A 212 -14.86 -0.69 9.74
N GLY A 213 -14.38 -1.70 10.45
CA GLY A 213 -15.21 -2.73 11.08
C GLY A 213 -16.17 -2.24 12.17
N ASN A 214 -16.05 -0.99 12.61
CA ASN A 214 -16.89 -0.40 13.66
C ASN A 214 -17.79 0.75 13.18
N ARG A 215 -17.80 1.06 11.86
CA ARG A 215 -18.60 2.18 11.34
C ARG A 215 -19.19 1.88 9.96
N LEU A 216 -20.17 2.68 9.58
CA LEU A 216 -20.81 2.68 8.27
C LEU A 216 -20.35 3.91 7.48
N HIS A 217 -20.32 3.79 6.15
CA HIS A 217 -20.12 4.92 5.27
C HIS A 217 -21.43 5.67 5.06
N ASP A 218 -21.33 6.98 4.95
CA ASP A 218 -22.45 7.81 4.51
C ASP A 218 -22.80 7.52 3.04
N THR A 219 -24.05 7.80 2.66
CA THR A 219 -24.45 7.75 1.26
C THR A 219 -23.63 8.76 0.46
N PRO A 220 -22.88 8.32 -0.57
CA PRO A 220 -22.04 9.23 -1.33
C PRO A 220 -22.88 10.22 -2.13
N PRO A 221 -22.47 11.50 -2.21
CA PRO A 221 -23.08 12.47 -3.12
C PRO A 221 -22.71 12.14 -4.57
N ASP A 222 -23.33 12.83 -5.53
CA ASP A 222 -22.79 12.86 -6.90
C ASP A 222 -21.51 13.70 -6.92
N TYR A 223 -20.35 13.03 -6.87
CA TYR A 223 -19.04 13.69 -6.77
C TYR A 223 -18.73 14.59 -7.94
N ALA A 224 -19.19 14.26 -9.16
CA ALA A 224 -18.96 15.11 -10.32
C ALA A 224 -19.71 16.44 -10.16
N VAL A 225 -20.95 16.41 -9.69
CA VAL A 225 -21.76 17.61 -9.41
C VAL A 225 -21.15 18.45 -8.29
N GLU A 226 -20.78 17.84 -7.18
CA GLU A 226 -20.20 18.56 -6.04
C GLU A 226 -18.81 19.15 -6.38
N LEU A 227 -18.00 18.40 -7.09
CA LEU A 227 -16.69 18.87 -7.57
C LEU A 227 -16.86 20.05 -8.56
N ALA A 228 -17.82 19.96 -9.48
CA ALA A 228 -18.13 21.06 -10.40
C ALA A 228 -18.52 22.35 -9.67
N LYS A 229 -19.30 22.27 -8.60
CA LYS A 229 -19.64 23.43 -7.76
C LYS A 229 -18.38 24.08 -7.14
N VAL A 230 -17.47 23.26 -6.62
CA VAL A 230 -16.22 23.75 -6.01
C VAL A 230 -15.32 24.41 -7.07
N ILE A 231 -15.19 23.80 -8.26
CA ILE A 231 -14.43 24.37 -9.38
C ILE A 231 -15.06 25.73 -9.79
N ASN A 232 -16.36 25.77 -9.98
CA ASN A 232 -17.06 26.99 -10.40
C ASN A 232 -16.87 28.13 -9.39
N ALA A 233 -17.09 27.85 -8.12
CA ALA A 233 -16.91 28.84 -7.05
C ALA A 233 -15.47 29.38 -7.00
N THR A 234 -14.48 28.53 -7.23
CA THR A 234 -13.06 28.91 -7.24
C THR A 234 -12.73 29.76 -8.46
N PHE A 235 -13.13 29.33 -9.65
CA PHE A 235 -12.82 30.03 -10.90
C PHE A 235 -13.55 31.36 -11.04
N THR A 236 -14.75 31.48 -10.49
CA THR A 236 -15.49 32.76 -10.41
C THR A 236 -14.71 33.79 -9.60
N ARG A 237 -13.95 33.37 -8.59
CA ARG A 237 -13.05 34.25 -7.84
C ARG A 237 -11.70 34.52 -8.55
N GLY A 238 -11.42 33.79 -9.63
CA GLY A 238 -10.16 33.92 -10.38
C GLY A 238 -8.99 33.11 -9.80
N GLY A 239 -9.24 32.19 -8.87
CA GLY A 239 -8.22 31.39 -8.19
C GLY A 239 -8.02 30.00 -8.76
N ASN A 240 -7.03 29.31 -8.24
CA ASN A 240 -6.73 27.90 -8.55
C ASN A 240 -7.43 26.97 -7.57
N LEU A 241 -7.84 25.81 -8.07
CA LEU A 241 -8.25 24.68 -7.23
C LEU A 241 -7.07 23.72 -7.07
N VAL A 242 -6.58 23.56 -5.85
CA VAL A 242 -5.47 22.66 -5.50
C VAL A 242 -6.04 21.43 -4.78
N ILE A 243 -5.78 20.25 -5.31
CA ILE A 243 -6.28 18.97 -4.80
C ILE A 243 -5.10 18.10 -4.36
N PRO A 244 -4.79 18.04 -3.05
CA PRO A 244 -3.88 17.03 -2.52
C PRO A 244 -4.48 15.64 -2.71
N ALA A 245 -3.80 14.76 -3.42
CA ALA A 245 -4.30 13.41 -3.69
C ALA A 245 -3.17 12.38 -3.66
N PHE A 246 -3.49 11.16 -3.25
CA PHE A 246 -2.56 10.04 -3.42
C PHE A 246 -2.35 9.77 -4.91
N SER A 247 -1.12 9.45 -5.28
CA SER A 247 -0.71 9.24 -6.68
C SER A 247 -1.44 8.09 -7.35
N VAL A 248 -1.77 7.05 -6.58
CA VAL A 248 -2.43 5.83 -7.07
C VAL A 248 -3.83 5.72 -6.47
N GLY A 249 -4.80 5.48 -7.29
CA GLY A 249 -6.22 5.33 -6.96
C GLY A 249 -6.95 6.67 -6.93
N ARG A 250 -6.74 7.50 -5.92
CA ARG A 250 -7.47 8.76 -5.74
C ARG A 250 -7.28 9.76 -6.88
N THR A 251 -6.08 9.90 -7.40
CA THR A 251 -5.82 10.76 -8.55
C THR A 251 -6.64 10.30 -9.77
N GLN A 252 -6.67 9.01 -10.07
CA GLN A 252 -7.40 8.47 -11.21
C GLN A 252 -8.93 8.61 -11.02
N GLU A 253 -9.45 8.46 -9.81
CA GLU A 253 -10.86 8.75 -9.50
C GLU A 253 -11.21 10.22 -9.74
N MET A 254 -10.34 11.14 -9.36
CA MET A 254 -10.55 12.57 -9.65
C MET A 254 -10.58 12.85 -11.14
N LEU A 255 -9.69 12.23 -11.91
CA LEU A 255 -9.70 12.33 -13.37
C LEU A 255 -11.00 11.81 -13.96
N TYR A 256 -11.53 10.70 -13.47
CA TYR A 256 -12.81 10.15 -13.88
C TYR A 256 -13.96 11.16 -13.66
N PHE A 257 -14.05 11.75 -12.48
CA PHE A 257 -15.09 12.75 -12.19
C PHE A 257 -14.94 14.03 -13.02
N ILE A 258 -13.72 14.48 -13.25
CA ILE A 258 -13.46 15.66 -14.09
C ILE A 258 -13.81 15.38 -15.55
N ARG A 259 -13.53 14.18 -16.07
CA ARG A 259 -13.99 13.78 -17.40
C ARG A 259 -15.52 13.87 -17.48
N ARG A 260 -16.26 13.35 -16.48
CA ARG A 260 -17.73 13.49 -16.41
C ARG A 260 -18.16 14.95 -16.43
N ILE A 261 -17.54 15.81 -15.63
CA ILE A 261 -17.86 17.26 -15.62
C ILE A 261 -17.77 17.84 -17.02
N LYS A 262 -16.73 17.49 -17.78
CA LYS A 262 -16.53 18.00 -19.14
C LYS A 262 -17.49 17.38 -20.16
N THR A 263 -17.69 16.08 -20.11
CA THR A 263 -18.56 15.37 -21.09
C THR A 263 -20.05 15.63 -20.85
N GLU A 264 -20.48 15.81 -19.62
CA GLU A 264 -21.86 16.13 -19.25
C GLU A 264 -22.11 17.63 -19.16
N ASN A 265 -21.11 18.47 -19.49
CA ASN A 265 -21.17 19.93 -19.44
C ASN A 265 -21.70 20.49 -18.12
N LEU A 266 -21.20 19.92 -17.00
CA LEU A 266 -21.61 20.34 -15.65
C LEU A 266 -20.99 21.69 -15.22
N LEU A 267 -20.08 22.24 -16.03
CA LEU A 267 -19.43 23.52 -15.81
C LEU A 267 -19.49 24.39 -17.08
N PRO A 268 -20.67 24.81 -17.54
CA PRO A 268 -20.85 25.51 -18.82
C PRO A 268 -20.17 26.87 -18.86
N GLU A 269 -19.93 27.51 -17.72
CA GLU A 269 -19.27 28.82 -17.63
C GLU A 269 -17.74 28.74 -17.87
N HIS A 270 -17.16 27.55 -17.67
CA HIS A 270 -15.72 27.28 -17.82
C HIS A 270 -15.45 25.98 -18.59
N PRO A 271 -15.92 25.83 -19.85
CA PRO A 271 -15.90 24.55 -20.57
C PRO A 271 -14.47 24.06 -20.88
N ASN A 272 -13.52 24.98 -21.04
CA ASN A 272 -12.15 24.70 -21.52
C ASN A 272 -11.09 24.80 -20.40
N PHE A 273 -11.49 24.59 -19.13
CA PHE A 273 -10.53 24.65 -18.03
C PHE A 273 -9.45 23.57 -18.14
N GLU A 274 -8.26 23.91 -17.68
CA GLU A 274 -7.10 23.01 -17.65
C GLU A 274 -6.97 22.33 -16.28
N VAL A 275 -6.52 21.09 -16.33
CA VAL A 275 -6.23 20.26 -15.16
C VAL A 275 -4.79 19.76 -15.26
N TYR A 276 -4.01 19.99 -14.22
CA TYR A 276 -2.62 19.56 -14.15
C TYR A 276 -2.47 18.41 -13.16
N ILE A 277 -1.86 17.30 -13.60
CA ILE A 277 -1.30 16.28 -12.72
C ILE A 277 0.17 16.66 -12.51
N ASP A 278 0.51 17.09 -11.31
CA ASP A 278 1.88 17.40 -10.93
C ASP A 278 2.42 16.42 -9.89
N SER A 279 2.61 15.20 -10.35
CA SER A 279 3.21 14.08 -9.62
C SER A 279 3.73 13.06 -10.64
N PRO A 280 5.06 12.86 -10.75
CA PRO A 280 5.61 11.83 -11.65
C PRO A 280 5.03 10.45 -11.42
N LEU A 281 4.91 10.02 -10.15
CA LEU A 281 4.30 8.74 -9.80
C LEU A 281 2.84 8.64 -10.23
N ALA A 282 2.06 9.73 -10.10
CA ALA A 282 0.66 9.72 -10.54
C ALA A 282 0.52 9.59 -12.07
N VAL A 283 1.46 10.16 -12.82
CA VAL A 283 1.53 9.99 -14.29
C VAL A 283 1.83 8.55 -14.65
N GLU A 284 2.84 7.95 -14.02
CA GLU A 284 3.19 6.54 -14.24
C GLU A 284 2.04 5.60 -13.83
N ALA A 285 1.40 5.85 -12.68
CA ALA A 285 0.25 5.07 -12.23
C ALA A 285 -0.92 5.17 -13.23
N THR A 286 -1.19 6.35 -13.79
CA THR A 286 -2.24 6.53 -14.80
C THR A 286 -1.95 5.70 -16.05
N ASN A 287 -0.69 5.57 -16.46
CA ASN A 287 -0.30 4.68 -17.56
C ASN A 287 -0.57 3.21 -17.20
N VAL A 288 -0.23 2.79 -15.98
CA VAL A 288 -0.52 1.42 -15.51
C VAL A 288 -2.02 1.12 -15.53
N PHE A 289 -2.87 2.09 -15.16
CA PHE A 289 -4.33 1.95 -15.30
C PHE A 289 -4.74 1.68 -16.76
N HIS A 290 -4.16 2.39 -17.71
CA HIS A 290 -4.43 2.17 -19.15
C HIS A 290 -3.96 0.80 -19.66
N GLU A 291 -2.89 0.26 -19.12
CA GLU A 291 -2.34 -1.03 -19.53
C GLU A 291 -3.10 -2.23 -18.96
N ASN A 292 -3.95 -2.02 -17.94
CA ASN A 292 -4.67 -3.07 -17.22
C ASN A 292 -6.20 -2.94 -17.31
N VAL A 293 -6.70 -2.33 -18.35
CA VAL A 293 -8.14 -2.05 -18.57
C VAL A 293 -8.98 -3.33 -18.57
N SER A 294 -8.57 -4.34 -19.34
CA SER A 294 -9.38 -5.57 -19.56
C SER A 294 -9.65 -6.34 -18.27
N ASP A 295 -8.70 -6.36 -17.38
CA ASP A 295 -8.75 -7.22 -16.20
C ASP A 295 -9.36 -6.51 -14.98
N CYS A 296 -9.17 -5.20 -14.89
CA CYS A 296 -9.42 -4.44 -13.68
C CYS A 296 -10.59 -3.46 -13.75
N PHE A 297 -10.95 -2.96 -14.97
CA PHE A 297 -11.98 -1.94 -15.08
C PHE A 297 -13.37 -2.52 -14.93
N ASP A 298 -14.26 -1.73 -14.31
CA ASP A 298 -15.66 -2.05 -14.14
C ASP A 298 -16.45 -1.96 -15.47
N GLU A 299 -17.71 -2.38 -15.44
CA GLU A 299 -18.56 -2.42 -16.63
C GLU A 299 -18.78 -1.02 -17.22
N GLU A 300 -18.99 0.00 -16.38
CA GLU A 300 -19.20 1.39 -16.82
C GLU A 300 -17.95 1.94 -17.54
N ALA A 301 -16.77 1.73 -16.98
CA ALA A 301 -15.52 2.15 -17.61
C ALA A 301 -15.27 1.40 -18.92
N MET A 302 -15.60 0.11 -19.00
CA MET A 302 -15.51 -0.69 -20.22
C MET A 302 -16.49 -0.23 -21.30
N GLU A 303 -17.71 0.16 -20.95
CA GLU A 303 -18.69 0.75 -21.88
C GLU A 303 -18.16 2.06 -22.47
N LEU A 304 -17.57 2.94 -21.65
CA LEU A 304 -16.93 4.17 -22.11
C LEU A 304 -15.83 3.89 -23.14
N ILE A 305 -14.96 2.93 -22.85
CA ILE A 305 -13.87 2.54 -23.76
C ILE A 305 -14.42 1.98 -25.06
N SER A 306 -15.45 1.14 -25.01
CA SER A 306 -16.12 0.59 -26.19
C SER A 306 -16.75 1.67 -27.04
N ALA A 307 -17.19 2.78 -26.44
CA ALA A 307 -17.68 3.96 -27.12
C ALA A 307 -16.56 4.90 -27.63
N GLY A 308 -15.30 4.52 -27.48
CA GLY A 308 -14.13 5.33 -27.87
C GLY A 308 -13.80 6.47 -26.89
N ILE A 309 -14.34 6.42 -25.68
CA ILE A 309 -14.12 7.42 -24.63
C ILE A 309 -13.12 6.88 -23.61
N ASN A 310 -12.02 7.59 -23.39
CA ASN A 310 -11.09 7.26 -22.32
C ASN A 310 -11.67 7.72 -20.98
N PRO A 311 -11.85 6.84 -19.96
CA PRO A 311 -12.48 7.20 -18.69
C PRO A 311 -11.75 8.26 -17.86
N ILE A 312 -10.43 8.38 -18.01
CA ILE A 312 -9.55 9.24 -17.20
C ILE A 312 -8.69 10.19 -18.04
N LYS A 313 -9.04 10.38 -19.31
CA LYS A 313 -8.37 11.33 -20.21
C LYS A 313 -9.40 12.23 -20.88
N PHE A 314 -9.09 13.50 -20.99
CA PHE A 314 -10.01 14.50 -21.54
C PHE A 314 -9.23 15.70 -22.10
N PRO A 315 -9.83 16.52 -22.96
CA PRO A 315 -9.22 17.76 -23.44
C PRO A 315 -8.90 18.73 -22.29
N GLY A 316 -7.71 19.30 -22.28
CA GLY A 316 -7.22 20.19 -21.21
C GLY A 316 -6.53 19.49 -20.04
N LEU A 317 -6.41 18.17 -20.07
CA LEU A 317 -5.55 17.45 -19.13
C LEU A 317 -4.08 17.65 -19.51
N ARG A 318 -3.29 18.14 -18.56
CA ARG A 318 -1.85 18.37 -18.66
C ARG A 318 -1.10 17.57 -17.60
N VAL A 319 0.10 17.16 -17.92
CA VAL A 319 1.00 16.49 -16.96
C VAL A 319 2.28 17.28 -16.83
N ALA A 320 2.80 17.38 -15.61
CA ALA A 320 4.11 17.96 -15.33
C ALA A 320 5.03 16.88 -14.75
N VAL A 321 6.06 16.53 -15.50
CA VAL A 321 7.05 15.52 -15.10
C VAL A 321 8.28 16.18 -14.51
N SER A 322 8.83 17.18 -15.16
CA SER A 322 10.02 17.91 -14.71
C SER A 322 9.71 18.93 -13.61
N SER A 323 10.75 19.31 -12.86
CA SER A 323 10.64 20.37 -11.85
C SER A 323 10.35 21.73 -12.46
N ASP A 324 10.82 21.99 -13.68
CA ASP A 324 10.58 23.27 -14.33
C ASP A 324 9.15 23.40 -14.85
N GLU A 325 8.58 22.32 -15.39
CA GLU A 325 7.14 22.27 -15.73
C GLU A 325 6.27 22.51 -14.48
N SER A 326 6.63 21.88 -13.35
CA SER A 326 5.94 22.08 -12.07
C SER A 326 5.95 23.55 -11.62
N LYS A 327 7.09 24.21 -11.72
CA LYS A 327 7.21 25.65 -11.38
C LYS A 327 6.34 26.52 -12.27
N MET A 328 6.29 26.24 -13.58
CA MET A 328 5.51 27.01 -14.54
C MET A 328 4.01 27.02 -14.25
N ILE A 329 3.47 25.95 -13.65
CA ILE A 329 2.07 25.89 -13.22
C ILE A 329 1.72 27.05 -12.28
N ASN A 330 2.61 27.39 -11.35
CA ASN A 330 2.39 28.44 -10.35
C ASN A 330 2.62 29.87 -10.92
N PHE A 331 3.33 30.02 -12.03
CA PHE A 331 3.51 31.32 -12.70
C PHE A 331 2.38 31.67 -13.65
N ASP A 332 1.66 30.68 -14.16
CA ASP A 332 0.49 30.92 -15.01
C ASP A 332 -0.70 31.39 -14.17
N LYS A 333 -1.23 32.58 -14.50
CA LYS A 333 -2.31 33.25 -13.75
C LYS A 333 -3.72 32.74 -14.09
N LYS A 334 -3.88 31.94 -15.15
CA LYS A 334 -5.19 31.39 -15.50
C LYS A 334 -5.68 30.45 -14.41
N PRO A 335 -6.95 30.55 -14.02
CA PRO A 335 -7.56 29.57 -13.11
C PRO A 335 -7.43 28.15 -13.67
N LYS A 336 -7.01 27.22 -12.84
CA LYS A 336 -6.79 25.82 -13.18
C LYS A 336 -7.00 24.90 -12.00
N VAL A 337 -7.18 23.62 -12.28
CA VAL A 337 -7.16 22.55 -11.29
C VAL A 337 -5.76 21.95 -11.22
N ILE A 338 -5.22 21.79 -10.04
CA ILE A 338 -3.90 21.20 -9.78
C ILE A 338 -4.09 19.99 -8.88
N ILE A 339 -3.78 18.80 -9.38
CA ILE A 339 -3.79 17.55 -8.60
C ILE A 339 -2.33 17.15 -8.36
N SER A 340 -1.94 17.03 -7.10
CA SER A 340 -0.56 16.76 -6.74
C SER A 340 -0.45 15.91 -5.47
N ALA A 341 0.54 15.06 -5.38
CA ALA A 341 0.85 14.25 -4.20
C ALA A 341 1.79 15.02 -3.23
N SER A 342 1.71 14.76 -1.94
CA SER A 342 0.98 13.71 -1.24
C SER A 342 -0.42 14.15 -0.80
N GLY A 343 -1.29 13.17 -0.57
CA GLY A 343 -2.68 13.43 -0.17
C GLY A 343 -2.85 14.08 1.21
N MET A 344 -1.87 13.96 2.10
CA MET A 344 -1.84 14.56 3.44
C MET A 344 -0.91 15.77 3.55
N CYS A 345 -0.34 16.23 2.45
CA CYS A 345 0.52 17.41 2.33
C CYS A 345 1.87 17.34 3.05
N GLU A 346 2.31 16.14 3.48
CA GLU A 346 3.56 15.98 4.24
C GLU A 346 4.81 15.99 3.36
N ALA A 347 4.69 15.56 2.12
CA ALA A 347 5.79 15.47 1.16
C ALA A 347 5.33 15.81 -0.25
N GLY A 348 6.27 15.86 -1.19
CA GLY A 348 6.00 16.01 -2.60
C GLY A 348 5.75 17.44 -3.08
N ARG A 349 5.39 17.54 -4.36
CA ARG A 349 5.23 18.83 -5.06
C ARG A 349 4.01 19.61 -4.57
N ILE A 350 3.02 18.95 -3.97
CA ILE A 350 1.86 19.60 -3.35
C ILE A 350 2.27 20.75 -2.41
N ARG A 351 3.36 20.58 -1.68
CA ARG A 351 3.82 21.59 -0.72
C ARG A 351 4.24 22.90 -1.41
N HIS A 352 4.79 22.82 -2.62
CA HIS A 352 5.08 24.01 -3.43
C HIS A 352 3.79 24.69 -3.90
N HIS A 353 2.80 23.93 -4.38
CA HIS A 353 1.50 24.47 -4.77
C HIS A 353 0.77 25.12 -3.59
N LEU A 354 0.83 24.52 -2.41
CA LEU A 354 0.29 25.11 -1.19
C LEU A 354 0.99 26.42 -0.82
N LYS A 355 2.31 26.48 -0.92
CA LYS A 355 3.06 27.72 -0.68
C LYS A 355 2.60 28.86 -1.59
N HIS A 356 2.29 28.57 -2.85
CA HIS A 356 1.86 29.57 -3.83
C HIS A 356 0.36 29.93 -3.76
N ASN A 357 -0.49 29.07 -3.17
CA ASN A 357 -1.94 29.25 -3.22
C ASN A 357 -2.59 29.51 -1.84
N LEU A 358 -2.01 29.07 -0.71
CA LEU A 358 -2.64 29.22 0.61
C LEU A 358 -2.90 30.66 1.03
N TRP A 359 -2.02 31.59 0.69
CA TRP A 359 -2.16 33.02 1.01
C TRP A 359 -3.14 33.76 0.10
N ARG A 360 -3.57 33.14 -0.99
CA ARG A 360 -4.50 33.71 -1.98
C ARG A 360 -5.94 33.44 -1.58
N SER A 361 -6.72 34.48 -1.34
CA SER A 361 -8.14 34.37 -0.97
C SER A 361 -9.04 33.91 -2.12
N ASP A 362 -8.57 34.01 -3.36
CA ASP A 362 -9.28 33.53 -4.56
C ASP A 362 -9.11 32.02 -4.79
N SER A 363 -8.07 31.40 -4.25
CA SER A 363 -7.78 29.98 -4.42
C SER A 363 -8.53 29.09 -3.42
N THR A 364 -8.65 27.82 -3.77
CA THR A 364 -9.25 26.77 -2.93
C THR A 364 -8.30 25.59 -2.80
N VAL A 365 -8.19 25.03 -1.60
CA VAL A 365 -7.59 23.71 -1.37
C VAL A 365 -8.72 22.72 -1.07
N LEU A 366 -8.84 21.69 -1.87
CA LEU A 366 -9.88 20.67 -1.76
C LEU A 366 -9.30 19.36 -1.27
N PHE A 367 -9.67 18.95 -0.07
CA PHE A 367 -9.34 17.63 0.46
C PHE A 367 -10.36 16.59 -0.01
N VAL A 368 -9.86 15.52 -0.60
CA VAL A 368 -10.64 14.41 -1.16
C VAL A 368 -10.37 13.07 -0.48
N GLY A 369 -9.59 13.08 0.59
CA GLY A 369 -9.22 11.90 1.38
C GLY A 369 -9.12 12.21 2.86
N TYR A 370 -9.06 11.16 3.66
CA TYR A 370 -8.89 11.26 5.11
C TYR A 370 -7.55 11.95 5.45
N GLN A 371 -7.58 12.78 6.47
CA GLN A 371 -6.40 13.49 6.98
C GLN A 371 -6.06 12.99 8.40
N VAL A 372 -4.88 12.44 8.57
CA VAL A 372 -4.41 11.90 9.85
C VAL A 372 -4.02 13.04 10.80
N PRO A 373 -4.43 13.00 12.08
CA PRO A 373 -3.98 13.95 13.10
C PRO A 373 -2.45 14.11 13.10
N GLY A 374 -1.98 15.36 13.18
CA GLY A 374 -0.55 15.70 13.15
C GLY A 374 0.01 16.01 11.78
N THR A 375 -0.74 15.80 10.70
CA THR A 375 -0.33 16.16 9.33
C THR A 375 -0.69 17.61 8.99
N LEU A 376 -0.01 18.17 7.99
CA LEU A 376 -0.33 19.51 7.47
C LEU A 376 -1.76 19.56 6.91
N GLY A 377 -2.19 18.51 6.18
CA GLY A 377 -3.55 18.43 5.65
C GLY A 377 -4.60 18.47 6.76
N TYR A 378 -4.36 17.76 7.85
CA TYR A 378 -5.23 17.79 9.02
C TYR A 378 -5.30 19.20 9.66
N ALA A 379 -4.16 19.86 9.82
CA ALA A 379 -4.11 21.22 10.37
C ALA A 379 -4.90 22.21 9.51
N LEU A 380 -4.75 22.14 8.18
CA LEU A 380 -5.51 22.98 7.25
C LEU A 380 -7.02 22.72 7.33
N LEU A 381 -7.41 21.45 7.33
CA LEU A 381 -8.81 21.05 7.39
C LEU A 381 -9.48 21.48 8.70
N ASN A 382 -8.71 21.54 9.78
CA ASN A 382 -9.18 21.99 11.11
C ASN A 382 -9.01 23.51 11.34
N GLY A 383 -8.81 24.29 10.30
CA GLY A 383 -8.92 25.75 10.34
C GLY A 383 -7.64 26.48 10.78
N ALA A 384 -6.48 25.88 10.61
CA ALA A 384 -5.20 26.56 10.82
C ALA A 384 -5.15 27.88 10.05
N LYS A 385 -4.85 28.99 10.74
CA LYS A 385 -4.74 30.33 10.12
C LYS A 385 -3.37 30.61 9.53
N LYS A 386 -2.37 29.88 10.01
CA LYS A 386 -0.99 29.95 9.55
C LYS A 386 -0.38 28.55 9.58
N VAL A 387 0.45 28.25 8.61
CA VAL A 387 1.20 26.98 8.53
C VAL A 387 2.64 27.26 8.14
N LYS A 388 3.54 26.30 8.45
CA LYS A 388 4.94 26.42 8.11
C LYS A 388 5.29 25.52 6.93
N LEU A 389 5.76 26.12 5.84
CA LEU A 389 6.20 25.43 4.62
C LEU A 389 7.62 25.87 4.27
N PHE A 390 8.51 24.92 4.09
CA PHE A 390 9.93 25.18 3.76
C PHE A 390 10.62 26.17 4.71
N GLY A 391 10.22 26.18 5.98
CA GLY A 391 10.77 27.10 6.99
C GLY A 391 10.11 28.47 7.05
N GLU A 392 9.21 28.79 6.12
CA GLU A 392 8.49 30.07 6.07
C GLU A 392 7.06 29.92 6.62
N GLU A 393 6.59 30.92 7.33
CA GLU A 393 5.20 31.01 7.80
C GLU A 393 4.31 31.53 6.68
N ILE A 394 3.26 30.79 6.34
CA ILE A 394 2.29 31.13 5.31
C ILE A 394 0.93 31.33 5.94
N GLU A 395 0.28 32.45 5.69
CA GLU A 395 -1.12 32.68 6.07
C GLU A 395 -2.06 31.83 5.22
N VAL A 396 -3.11 31.31 5.87
CA VAL A 396 -4.16 30.53 5.21
C VAL A 396 -5.35 31.46 4.96
N ARG A 397 -5.42 31.99 3.74
CA ARG A 397 -6.53 32.83 3.25
C ARG A 397 -7.37 32.11 2.20
N ALA A 398 -6.82 31.08 1.56
CA ALA A 398 -7.54 30.24 0.61
C ALA A 398 -8.71 29.54 1.28
N SER A 399 -9.76 29.28 0.52
CA SER A 399 -10.87 28.45 0.97
C SER A 399 -10.38 27.00 1.17
N ILE A 400 -10.68 26.42 2.33
CA ILE A 400 -10.41 25.01 2.60
C ILE A 400 -11.74 24.26 2.52
N VAL A 401 -11.84 23.32 1.60
CA VAL A 401 -13.05 22.53 1.33
C VAL A 401 -12.74 21.06 1.56
N ASN A 402 -13.66 20.37 2.19
CA ASN A 402 -13.62 18.93 2.36
C ASN A 402 -14.74 18.29 1.53
N LEU A 403 -14.37 17.52 0.55
CA LEU A 403 -15.27 16.66 -0.21
C LEU A 403 -14.69 15.25 -0.15
N PRO A 404 -14.93 14.53 0.96
CA PRO A 404 -14.34 13.21 1.13
C PRO A 404 -14.80 12.31 -0.02
N GLY A 405 -13.83 11.77 -0.74
CA GLY A 405 -14.06 10.81 -1.81
C GLY A 405 -14.66 9.52 -1.27
N ILE A 406 -15.07 8.66 -2.17
CA ILE A 406 -15.51 7.31 -1.81
C ILE A 406 -14.37 6.61 -1.08
N SER A 407 -14.65 6.06 0.10
CA SER A 407 -13.64 5.31 0.84
C SER A 407 -13.07 4.17 -0.01
N GLY A 408 -11.78 3.91 0.12
CA GLY A 408 -11.13 2.78 -0.53
C GLY A 408 -11.52 1.44 0.09
N HIS A 409 -11.89 1.42 1.37
CA HIS A 409 -12.22 0.21 2.12
C HIS A 409 -13.72 0.03 2.31
N ALA A 410 -14.11 -1.22 2.42
CA ALA A 410 -15.43 -1.63 2.84
C ALA A 410 -15.78 -1.13 4.24
N ASP A 411 -17.05 -0.82 4.48
CA ASP A 411 -17.58 -0.54 5.81
C ASP A 411 -17.99 -1.81 6.55
N LYS A 412 -18.47 -1.65 7.79
CA LYS A 412 -18.89 -2.77 8.64
C LYS A 412 -19.89 -3.69 7.96
N ASN A 413 -20.88 -3.14 7.26
CA ASN A 413 -21.90 -3.97 6.60
C ASN A 413 -21.32 -4.73 5.40
N GLN A 414 -20.49 -4.08 4.60
CA GLN A 414 -19.85 -4.70 3.44
C GLN A 414 -18.84 -5.78 3.85
N LEU A 415 -18.07 -5.55 4.93
CA LEU A 415 -17.18 -6.57 5.52
C LEU A 415 -18.01 -7.77 6.03
N THR A 416 -19.15 -7.52 6.65
CA THR A 416 -20.07 -8.56 7.14
C THR A 416 -20.67 -9.34 5.97
N GLU A 417 -21.05 -8.66 4.89
CA GLU A 417 -21.56 -9.29 3.67
C GLU A 417 -20.50 -10.15 2.99
N TRP A 418 -19.27 -9.65 2.88
CA TRP A 418 -18.15 -10.39 2.31
C TRP A 418 -17.88 -11.69 3.07
N LEU A 419 -17.83 -11.64 4.41
CA LEU A 419 -17.67 -12.85 5.23
C LEU A 419 -18.88 -13.78 5.15
N GLY A 420 -20.09 -13.23 5.11
CA GLY A 420 -21.34 -13.97 5.02
C GLY A 420 -21.55 -14.72 3.70
N ALA A 421 -20.78 -14.39 2.66
CA ALA A 421 -20.79 -15.13 1.40
C ALA A 421 -20.12 -16.52 1.50
N ILE A 422 -19.31 -16.75 2.52
CA ILE A 422 -18.68 -18.04 2.81
C ILE A 422 -19.75 -18.99 3.34
N LYS A 423 -20.05 -20.05 2.59
CA LYS A 423 -21.19 -20.96 2.84
C LYS A 423 -20.96 -21.96 3.96
N ASN A 424 -19.72 -22.37 4.18
CA ASN A 424 -19.36 -23.24 5.30
C ASN A 424 -18.97 -22.40 6.52
N LYS A 425 -19.09 -22.98 7.72
CA LYS A 425 -18.56 -22.33 8.92
C LYS A 425 -17.03 -22.46 8.94
N PRO A 426 -16.27 -21.35 8.92
CA PRO A 426 -14.84 -21.40 9.13
C PRO A 426 -14.47 -21.97 10.51
N GLU A 427 -13.35 -22.67 10.59
CA GLU A 427 -12.81 -23.14 11.87
C GLU A 427 -12.34 -21.97 12.73
N HIS A 428 -11.79 -20.91 12.09
CA HIS A 428 -11.39 -19.68 12.75
C HIS A 428 -11.42 -18.48 11.79
N VAL A 429 -11.73 -17.30 12.32
CA VAL A 429 -11.68 -16.02 11.60
C VAL A 429 -10.71 -15.10 12.34
N PHE A 430 -9.62 -14.72 11.68
CA PHE A 430 -8.63 -13.79 12.20
C PHE A 430 -8.91 -12.39 11.68
N ILE A 431 -9.08 -11.44 12.59
CA ILE A 431 -9.41 -10.05 12.28
C ILE A 431 -8.14 -9.21 12.41
N VAL A 432 -7.66 -8.72 11.28
CA VAL A 432 -6.41 -7.97 11.14
C VAL A 432 -6.65 -6.61 10.49
N HIS A 433 -5.60 -5.83 10.25
CA HIS A 433 -5.63 -4.57 9.50
C HIS A 433 -6.74 -3.63 9.99
N GLY A 434 -6.67 -3.27 11.26
CA GLY A 434 -7.60 -2.37 11.93
C GLY A 434 -7.03 -1.95 13.29
N GLU A 435 -7.37 -0.75 13.73
CA GLU A 435 -7.02 -0.29 15.07
C GLU A 435 -7.55 -1.28 16.14
N GLU A 436 -6.84 -1.42 17.25
CA GLU A 436 -7.12 -2.42 18.29
C GLU A 436 -8.61 -2.49 18.67
N SER A 437 -9.20 -1.34 19.01
CA SER A 437 -10.62 -1.29 19.40
C SER A 437 -11.58 -1.66 18.27
N THR A 438 -11.22 -1.33 17.04
CA THR A 438 -12.02 -1.64 15.85
C THR A 438 -11.94 -3.13 15.53
N ALA A 439 -10.75 -3.71 15.55
CA ALA A 439 -10.54 -5.14 15.29
C ALA A 439 -11.25 -6.02 16.35
N GLU A 440 -11.14 -5.66 17.64
CA GLU A 440 -11.87 -6.36 18.71
C GLU A 440 -13.39 -6.23 18.59
N SER A 441 -13.88 -5.01 18.30
CA SER A 441 -15.31 -4.77 18.09
C SER A 441 -15.84 -5.59 16.90
N PHE A 442 -15.07 -5.68 15.81
CA PHE A 442 -15.48 -6.44 14.64
C PHE A 442 -15.42 -7.95 14.88
N ALA A 443 -14.40 -8.45 15.61
CA ALA A 443 -14.35 -9.87 16.01
C ALA A 443 -15.57 -10.27 16.84
N ASN A 444 -15.97 -9.43 17.82
CA ASN A 444 -17.19 -9.65 18.60
C ASN A 444 -18.44 -9.63 17.72
N HIS A 445 -18.52 -8.68 16.77
CA HIS A 445 -19.64 -8.61 15.82
C HIS A 445 -19.74 -9.87 14.96
N VAL A 446 -18.63 -10.40 14.47
CA VAL A 446 -18.57 -11.66 13.71
C VAL A 446 -19.08 -12.83 14.56
N HIS A 447 -18.65 -12.91 15.82
CA HIS A 447 -19.12 -13.93 16.74
C HIS A 447 -20.64 -13.82 16.99
N GLU A 448 -21.15 -12.64 17.26
CA GLU A 448 -22.58 -12.40 17.52
C GLU A 448 -23.45 -12.67 16.29
N THR A 449 -22.96 -12.29 15.08
CA THR A 449 -23.75 -12.39 13.85
C THR A 449 -23.77 -13.82 13.29
N PHE A 450 -22.62 -14.51 13.30
CA PHE A 450 -22.45 -15.81 12.62
C PHE A 450 -22.21 -16.97 13.58
N GLY A 451 -21.89 -16.72 14.85
CA GLY A 451 -21.44 -17.76 15.78
C GLY A 451 -20.07 -18.33 15.42
N TYR A 452 -19.24 -17.57 14.68
CA TYR A 452 -17.90 -17.99 14.31
C TYR A 452 -16.90 -17.72 15.45
N ASP A 453 -15.86 -18.55 15.52
CA ASP A 453 -14.71 -18.29 16.38
C ASP A 453 -13.84 -17.22 15.71
N ALA A 454 -13.89 -15.99 16.24
CA ALA A 454 -13.22 -14.83 15.67
C ALA A 454 -12.32 -14.16 16.72
N VAL A 455 -11.10 -13.81 16.32
CA VAL A 455 -10.10 -13.18 17.19
C VAL A 455 -9.30 -12.12 16.44
N ALA A 456 -8.96 -11.04 17.14
CA ALA A 456 -7.94 -10.08 16.70
C ALA A 456 -6.59 -10.53 17.28
N PRO A 457 -5.67 -11.09 16.47
CA PRO A 457 -4.39 -11.58 16.95
C PRO A 457 -3.45 -10.44 17.35
N TYR A 458 -2.46 -10.76 18.16
CA TYR A 458 -1.29 -9.91 18.37
C TYR A 458 -0.16 -10.36 17.45
N SER A 459 0.75 -9.45 17.12
CA SER A 459 1.98 -9.80 16.40
C SER A 459 2.78 -10.85 17.18
N GLY A 460 3.14 -11.95 16.50
CA GLY A 460 3.77 -13.14 17.10
C GLY A 460 2.80 -14.21 17.59
N ASP A 461 1.47 -13.98 17.52
CA ASP A 461 0.50 -15.06 17.73
C ASP A 461 0.63 -16.07 16.60
N ALA A 462 0.69 -17.37 16.93
CA ALA A 462 0.78 -18.45 15.95
C ALA A 462 -0.25 -19.56 16.20
N TYR A 463 -0.78 -20.11 15.13
CA TYR A 463 -1.80 -21.16 15.16
C TYR A 463 -1.40 -22.34 14.28
N ASP A 464 -1.58 -23.56 14.80
CA ASP A 464 -1.51 -24.77 14.00
C ASP A 464 -2.89 -24.99 13.33
N LEU A 465 -2.91 -24.87 12.01
CA LEU A 465 -4.13 -24.94 11.23
C LEU A 465 -4.67 -26.37 11.05
N ILE A 466 -3.86 -27.41 11.34
CA ILE A 466 -4.33 -28.80 11.33
C ILE A 466 -5.18 -29.07 12.59
N THR A 467 -4.74 -28.60 13.73
CA THR A 467 -5.38 -28.82 15.03
C THR A 467 -6.32 -27.69 15.45
N ASN A 468 -6.29 -26.56 14.76
CA ASN A 468 -6.97 -25.30 15.12
C ASN A 468 -6.60 -24.82 16.54
N GLN A 469 -5.33 -24.94 16.92
CA GLN A 469 -4.88 -24.54 18.23
C GLN A 469 -3.83 -23.43 18.15
N LYS A 470 -3.93 -22.49 19.07
CA LYS A 470 -2.89 -21.48 19.26
C LYS A 470 -1.65 -22.16 19.85
N VAL A 471 -0.51 -22.03 19.17
CA VAL A 471 0.77 -22.68 19.53
C VAL A 471 1.81 -21.69 20.06
N ALA A 472 1.64 -20.40 19.82
CA ALA A 472 2.48 -19.36 20.40
C ALA A 472 1.68 -18.10 20.71
N ASP A 473 2.05 -17.43 21.79
CA ASP A 473 1.54 -16.11 22.15
C ASP A 473 2.55 -15.04 21.75
N GLY A 474 2.05 -14.04 21.04
CA GLY A 474 2.82 -12.87 20.63
C GLY A 474 3.14 -11.93 21.80
N SER A 475 4.09 -11.06 21.58
CA SER A 475 4.47 -10.05 22.55
C SER A 475 3.40 -8.95 22.62
N ARG A 476 2.94 -8.64 23.84
CA ARG A 476 2.05 -7.50 24.11
C ARG A 476 2.83 -6.27 24.59
N LYS A 477 4.09 -6.17 24.22
CA LYS A 477 4.95 -5.07 24.63
C LYS A 477 4.55 -3.81 23.88
N LEU A 478 4.13 -2.79 24.62
CA LEU A 478 3.85 -1.46 24.07
C LEU A 478 5.13 -0.81 23.58
N VAL A 479 5.01 -0.07 22.49
CA VAL A 479 6.08 0.82 22.01
C VAL A 479 6.27 1.93 23.05
N GLU A 480 7.49 2.07 23.59
CA GLU A 480 7.80 3.21 24.45
C GLU A 480 7.61 4.51 23.67
N LYS A 481 6.74 5.40 24.17
CA LYS A 481 6.54 6.73 23.59
C LYS A 481 7.83 7.52 23.68
N LYS A 482 8.74 7.34 22.72
CA LYS A 482 9.76 8.35 22.44
C LYS A 482 9.04 9.56 21.90
N ALA A 483 9.31 10.74 22.51
CA ALA A 483 8.75 12.00 22.07
C ALA A 483 8.73 12.08 20.54
N ALA A 484 7.56 12.37 19.97
CA ALA A 484 7.32 12.40 18.54
C ALA A 484 8.43 13.15 17.81
N TYR A 485 9.21 12.45 17.07
CA TYR A 485 9.92 12.82 15.84
C TYR A 485 10.93 11.72 15.53
N GLY A 486 10.56 10.88 14.63
CA GLY A 486 11.49 9.93 14.04
C GLY A 486 10.78 8.60 13.84
N MET A 487 10.66 8.22 12.58
CA MET A 487 10.52 6.82 12.22
C MET A 487 11.42 6.03 13.17
N ALA A 488 10.88 5.09 13.91
CA ALA A 488 11.67 4.08 14.57
C ALA A 488 12.31 3.24 13.46
N SER A 489 13.36 3.78 12.83
CA SER A 489 14.28 2.95 12.10
C SER A 489 14.95 2.09 13.16
N ARG A 490 14.60 0.83 13.26
CA ARG A 490 15.63 -0.15 13.62
C ARG A 490 16.71 0.05 12.56
N GLU A 491 17.74 0.83 12.93
CA GLU A 491 18.95 0.95 12.14
C GLU A 491 19.55 -0.45 12.06
N LYS A 492 19.15 -1.25 11.08
CA LYS A 492 19.92 -2.40 10.67
C LYS A 492 21.21 -1.82 10.11
N THR A 493 22.27 -1.96 10.86
CA THR A 493 23.59 -1.43 10.53
C THR A 493 24.09 -2.10 9.25
N ILE A 494 25.07 -1.51 8.57
CA ILE A 494 25.79 -2.18 7.46
C ILE A 494 26.31 -3.52 7.92
N PHE A 495 26.63 -3.65 9.21
CA PHE A 495 27.04 -4.89 9.84
C PHE A 495 25.92 -5.96 9.82
N ASP A 496 24.66 -5.60 10.10
CA ASP A 496 23.52 -6.54 10.02
C ASP A 496 23.31 -7.05 8.59
N ARG A 497 23.52 -6.18 7.58
CA ARG A 497 23.51 -6.59 6.16
C ARG A 497 24.62 -7.59 5.85
N LEU A 498 25.81 -7.39 6.43
CA LEU A 498 26.94 -8.32 6.27
C LEU A 498 26.63 -9.66 6.94
N VAL A 499 26.04 -9.65 8.13
CA VAL A 499 25.60 -10.87 8.83
C VAL A 499 24.55 -11.61 8.00
N ALA A 500 23.54 -10.91 7.47
CA ALA A 500 22.52 -11.50 6.61
C ALA A 500 23.12 -12.13 5.33
N ALA A 501 24.12 -11.48 4.71
CA ALA A 501 24.84 -12.04 3.58
C ALA A 501 25.60 -13.33 3.93
N GLY A 502 26.21 -13.37 5.12
CA GLY A 502 26.88 -14.58 5.64
C GLY A 502 25.89 -15.73 5.87
N GLN A 503 24.74 -15.45 6.48
CA GLN A 503 23.68 -16.45 6.69
C GLN A 503 23.14 -16.99 5.35
N ARG A 504 22.92 -16.12 4.36
CA ARG A 504 22.55 -16.55 3.01
C ARG A 504 23.62 -17.46 2.37
N LEU A 505 24.91 -17.14 2.56
CA LEU A 505 25.98 -17.98 2.06
C LEU A 505 25.92 -19.39 2.65
N VAL A 506 25.65 -19.52 3.95
CA VAL A 506 25.48 -20.82 4.63
C VAL A 506 24.29 -21.57 4.03
N SER A 507 23.16 -20.92 3.78
CA SER A 507 21.98 -21.55 3.15
C SER A 507 22.29 -22.06 1.74
N VAL A 508 23.07 -21.29 0.95
CA VAL A 508 23.50 -21.71 -0.40
C VAL A 508 24.41 -22.92 -0.30
N ILE A 509 25.35 -22.95 0.66
CA ILE A 509 26.24 -24.10 0.87
C ILE A 509 25.43 -25.36 1.16
N GLN A 510 24.42 -25.29 2.02
CA GLN A 510 23.56 -26.43 2.36
C GLN A 510 22.82 -26.96 1.12
N LYS A 511 22.31 -26.06 0.25
CA LYS A 511 21.64 -26.43 -1.01
C LYS A 511 22.60 -27.07 -2.05
N CYS A 512 23.90 -26.87 -1.92
CA CYS A 512 24.90 -27.47 -2.80
C CYS A 512 25.27 -28.91 -2.41
N GLN A 513 24.69 -29.48 -1.38
CA GLN A 513 24.93 -30.86 -0.97
C GLN A 513 24.55 -31.81 -2.13
N GLY A 514 25.52 -32.64 -2.57
CA GLY A 514 25.34 -33.55 -3.71
C GLY A 514 25.82 -33.02 -5.08
N MET A 515 26.32 -31.79 -5.16
CA MET A 515 26.98 -31.28 -6.37
C MET A 515 28.33 -31.98 -6.62
N ALA A 516 28.81 -31.87 -7.84
CA ALA A 516 30.11 -32.45 -8.24
C ALA A 516 31.27 -31.87 -7.40
N ASN A 517 32.17 -32.72 -6.91
CA ASN A 517 33.30 -32.33 -6.07
C ASN A 517 34.15 -31.19 -6.64
N LYS A 518 34.30 -31.15 -7.97
CA LYS A 518 35.03 -30.07 -8.65
C LYS A 518 34.39 -28.72 -8.47
N ASP A 519 33.05 -28.65 -8.52
CA ASP A 519 32.30 -27.41 -8.36
C ASP A 519 32.27 -26.97 -6.88
N LEU A 520 32.13 -27.92 -5.97
CA LEU A 520 32.25 -27.69 -4.54
C LEU A 520 33.63 -27.16 -4.15
N SER A 521 34.72 -27.73 -4.72
CA SER A 521 36.08 -27.24 -4.46
C SER A 521 36.26 -25.81 -4.95
N LYS A 522 35.80 -25.50 -6.16
CA LYS A 522 35.86 -24.14 -6.72
C LYS A 522 35.07 -23.13 -5.87
N PHE A 523 33.91 -23.53 -5.36
CA PHE A 523 33.09 -22.67 -4.49
C PHE A 523 33.77 -22.45 -3.13
N ALA A 524 34.35 -23.48 -2.54
CA ALA A 524 35.13 -23.37 -1.30
C ALA A 524 36.34 -22.43 -1.46
N ASP A 525 37.06 -22.50 -2.57
CA ASP A 525 38.20 -21.63 -2.87
C ASP A 525 37.76 -20.15 -2.97
N GLN A 526 36.58 -19.87 -3.56
CA GLN A 526 36.03 -18.51 -3.64
C GLN A 526 35.68 -17.96 -2.27
N ILE A 527 35.10 -18.78 -1.38
CA ILE A 527 34.76 -18.38 -0.02
C ILE A 527 36.04 -18.11 0.77
N ASN A 528 37.04 -19.02 0.71
CA ASN A 528 38.30 -18.83 1.40
C ASN A 528 39.02 -17.55 0.94
N ALA A 529 39.09 -17.30 -0.35
CA ALA A 529 39.68 -16.07 -0.89
C ALA A 529 38.95 -14.80 -0.40
N LEU A 530 37.62 -14.87 -0.22
CA LEU A 530 36.86 -13.76 0.38
C LEU A 530 37.21 -13.57 1.86
N CYS A 531 37.28 -14.66 2.62
CA CYS A 531 37.69 -14.64 4.03
C CYS A 531 39.10 -14.07 4.19
N ASP A 532 40.06 -14.58 3.44
CA ASP A 532 41.47 -14.14 3.49
C ASP A 532 41.63 -12.64 3.17
N LYS A 533 40.77 -12.13 2.30
CA LYS A 533 40.77 -10.69 1.93
C LYS A 533 40.33 -9.79 3.08
N TRP A 534 39.43 -10.27 3.95
CA TRP A 534 38.78 -9.47 4.98
C TRP A 534 39.19 -9.85 6.40
N ASP A 535 39.82 -10.99 6.61
CA ASP A 535 40.40 -11.42 7.89
C ASP A 535 41.69 -10.61 8.14
N ARG A 536 41.55 -9.50 8.90
CA ARG A 536 42.63 -8.56 9.19
C ARG A 536 43.01 -8.62 10.69
#